data_4e91fcf5a61e112484bd2c7539647513
#
_entry.id   4e91fcf5a61e112484bd2c7539647513
#
_cell.length_a   1.000
_cell.length_b   1.000
_cell.length_c   1.000
_cell.angle_alpha   90.00
_cell.angle_beta   90.00
_cell.angle_gamma   90.00
#
_symmetry.space_group_name_H-M   'P 1'
#
loop_
_entity.id
_entity.type
_entity.pdbx_description
1 polymer ?
#
loop_
_entity_poly.entity_id
_entity_poly.type
_entity_poly.pdbx_seq_one_letter_code
_entity_poly.pdbx_strand_id
1 'polypeptide(L)'
;MESQIHIGVDELIPSELYEVPIERVTRDFPNVKVTLTRGTSKVLQQLLLDGDVDLAMAVTGEKLDYRLSVKGCDKVTFVLACSPDHPFADQEIVSDKEMYQNRQITCSAMNTNPQLASVFSFSPDIWSASSQEDVIRLVEQGMGWAIVPKAMADERSLLGGLTEFHSDMVNVEIAFPAELFWVSERKCGPIMTRLQQELSQQTK
;
A
#
# COMPACT_ATOMS: atom_id res chain seq x y z
N MET A 1 -24.34 -7.10 19.40
CA MET A 1 -22.99 -7.73 19.46
C MET A 1 -22.44 -7.65 18.05
N GLU A 2 -21.25 -7.10 17.84
CA GLU A 2 -20.63 -7.10 16.51
C GLU A 2 -20.42 -8.55 16.07
N SER A 3 -20.91 -8.89 14.88
CA SER A 3 -20.77 -10.23 14.29
C SER A 3 -20.00 -10.20 12.97
N GLN A 4 -19.72 -9.02 12.49
CA GLN A 4 -18.94 -8.79 11.27
C GLN A 4 -18.14 -7.50 11.39
N ILE A 5 -17.03 -7.43 10.65
CA ILE A 5 -16.22 -6.25 10.46
C ILE A 5 -15.78 -6.16 8.99
N HIS A 6 -15.93 -5.01 8.39
CA HIS A 6 -15.51 -4.73 7.03
C HIS A 6 -14.32 -3.78 7.04
N ILE A 7 -13.19 -4.23 6.52
CA ILE A 7 -11.91 -3.52 6.54
C ILE A 7 -11.56 -3.09 5.12
N GLY A 8 -11.33 -1.80 4.93
CA GLY A 8 -10.77 -1.23 3.71
C GLY A 8 -9.23 -1.22 3.78
N VAL A 9 -8.56 -1.64 2.73
CA VAL A 9 -7.10 -1.68 2.67
C VAL A 9 -6.65 -1.03 1.35
N ASP A 10 -5.82 0.00 1.45
CA ASP A 10 -5.24 0.65 0.27
C ASP A 10 -4.35 -0.33 -0.51
N GLU A 11 -4.30 -0.16 -1.83
CA GLU A 11 -3.52 -1.02 -2.74
C GLU A 11 -2.02 -1.06 -2.40
N LEU A 12 -1.51 0.01 -1.78
CA LEU A 12 -0.11 0.15 -1.39
C LEU A 12 0.22 -0.47 -0.03
N ILE A 13 -0.79 -0.91 0.73
CA ILE A 13 -0.59 -1.56 2.02
C ILE A 13 -0.29 -3.04 1.82
N PRO A 14 0.91 -3.53 2.19
CA PRO A 14 1.24 -4.94 2.10
C PRO A 14 0.49 -5.78 3.14
N SER A 15 0.24 -7.04 2.82
CA SER A 15 -0.60 -7.95 3.63
C SER A 15 -0.04 -8.20 5.03
N GLU A 16 1.26 -8.20 5.18
CA GLU A 16 1.96 -8.39 6.46
C GLU A 16 1.54 -7.39 7.55
N LEU A 17 1.08 -6.17 7.15
CA LEU A 17 0.64 -5.16 8.11
C LEU A 17 -0.75 -5.43 8.71
N TYR A 18 -1.56 -6.31 8.14
CA TYR A 18 -2.91 -6.56 8.64
C TYR A 18 -3.27 -8.04 8.85
N GLU A 19 -2.58 -8.98 8.22
CA GLU A 19 -2.92 -10.42 8.34
C GLU A 19 -2.78 -10.93 9.77
N VAL A 20 -1.64 -10.71 10.42
CA VAL A 20 -1.41 -11.15 11.79
C VAL A 20 -2.35 -10.46 12.78
N PRO A 21 -2.58 -9.13 12.75
CA PRO A 21 -3.62 -8.48 13.53
C PRO A 21 -5.01 -9.08 13.36
N ILE A 22 -5.43 -9.33 12.11
CA ILE A 22 -6.73 -9.94 11.84
C ILE A 22 -6.80 -11.36 12.41
N GLU A 23 -5.76 -12.17 12.24
CA GLU A 23 -5.69 -13.52 12.82
C GLU A 23 -5.86 -13.49 14.34
N ARG A 24 -5.18 -12.58 15.04
CA ARG A 24 -5.30 -12.43 16.49
C ARG A 24 -6.72 -12.06 16.91
N VAL A 25 -7.34 -11.10 16.20
CA VAL A 25 -8.71 -10.68 16.48
C VAL A 25 -9.71 -11.83 16.23
N THR A 26 -9.56 -12.59 15.14
CA THR A 26 -10.44 -13.74 14.84
C THR A 26 -10.26 -14.89 15.83
N ARG A 27 -9.09 -15.03 16.44
CA ARG A 27 -8.85 -15.97 17.53
C ARG A 27 -9.61 -15.58 18.80
N ASP A 28 -9.61 -14.28 19.14
CA ASP A 28 -10.34 -13.76 20.31
C ASP A 28 -11.87 -13.72 20.07
N PHE A 29 -12.30 -13.59 18.81
CA PHE A 29 -13.69 -13.52 18.38
C PHE A 29 -13.99 -14.53 17.26
N PRO A 30 -14.06 -15.84 17.54
CA PRO A 30 -14.08 -16.90 16.52
C PRO A 30 -15.33 -16.90 15.62
N ASN A 31 -16.39 -16.20 16.00
CA ASN A 31 -17.62 -16.10 15.21
C ASN A 31 -17.71 -14.81 14.37
N VAL A 32 -16.66 -13.96 14.38
CA VAL A 32 -16.65 -12.73 13.58
C VAL A 32 -16.46 -13.06 12.09
N LYS A 33 -17.25 -12.39 11.25
CA LYS A 33 -17.04 -12.40 9.80
C LYS A 33 -16.18 -11.19 9.42
N VAL A 34 -15.09 -11.44 8.74
CA VAL A 34 -14.21 -10.39 8.23
C VAL A 34 -14.38 -10.27 6.72
N THR A 35 -14.58 -9.06 6.25
CA THR A 35 -14.58 -8.72 4.82
C THR A 35 -13.44 -7.73 4.57
N LEU A 36 -12.64 -7.98 3.52
CA LEU A 36 -11.60 -7.07 3.07
C LEU A 36 -12.00 -6.46 1.73
N THR A 37 -11.85 -5.14 1.60
CA THR A 37 -12.05 -4.43 0.33
C THR A 37 -10.79 -3.65 0.01
N ARG A 38 -10.24 -3.83 -1.20
CA ARG A 38 -9.12 -3.04 -1.73
C ARG A 38 -9.62 -1.80 -2.45
N GLY A 39 -8.83 -0.74 -2.39
CA GLY A 39 -9.12 0.50 -3.12
C GLY A 39 -8.11 1.59 -2.82
N THR A 40 -8.24 2.73 -3.50
CA THR A 40 -7.43 3.92 -3.18
C THR A 40 -7.92 4.55 -1.88
N SER A 41 -7.06 5.29 -1.17
CA SER A 41 -7.42 6.01 0.06
C SER A 41 -8.72 6.83 -0.11
N LYS A 42 -8.86 7.52 -1.24
CA LYS A 42 -10.07 8.31 -1.55
C LYS A 42 -11.34 7.46 -1.63
N VAL A 43 -11.28 6.30 -2.28
CA VAL A 43 -12.42 5.36 -2.37
C VAL A 43 -12.75 4.83 -0.98
N LEU A 44 -11.74 4.45 -0.20
CA LEU A 44 -11.93 3.92 1.14
C LEU A 44 -12.55 4.95 2.10
N GLN A 45 -12.17 6.23 1.99
CA GLN A 45 -12.81 7.31 2.74
C GLN A 45 -14.31 7.41 2.43
N GLN A 46 -14.69 7.31 1.15
CA GLN A 46 -16.11 7.34 0.76
C GLN A 46 -16.86 6.14 1.32
N LEU A 47 -16.32 4.92 1.19
CA LEU A 47 -16.93 3.70 1.74
C LEU A 47 -17.11 3.76 3.28
N LEU A 48 -16.16 4.39 4.00
CA LEU A 48 -16.32 4.64 5.43
C LEU A 48 -17.49 5.57 5.72
N LEU A 49 -17.61 6.68 4.98
CA LEU A 49 -18.66 7.67 5.17
C LEU A 49 -20.05 7.12 4.81
N ASP A 50 -20.12 6.23 3.83
CA ASP A 50 -21.35 5.53 3.42
C ASP A 50 -21.70 4.39 4.38
N GLY A 51 -20.78 3.98 5.25
CA GLY A 51 -20.97 2.90 6.22
C GLY A 51 -20.73 1.50 5.67
N ASP A 52 -20.20 1.37 4.45
CA ASP A 52 -19.87 0.11 3.79
C ASP A 52 -18.57 -0.51 4.31
N VAL A 53 -17.71 0.29 4.92
CA VAL A 53 -16.46 -0.12 5.58
C VAL A 53 -16.46 0.42 7.02
N ASP A 54 -15.92 -0.34 7.94
CA ASP A 54 -15.86 0.01 9.37
C ASP A 54 -14.55 0.70 9.74
N LEU A 55 -13.45 0.21 9.19
CA LEU A 55 -12.07 0.68 9.41
C LEU A 55 -11.33 0.62 8.09
N ALA A 56 -10.50 1.62 7.80
CA ALA A 56 -9.61 1.56 6.65
C ALA A 56 -8.15 1.81 7.04
N MET A 57 -7.25 1.28 6.22
CA MET A 57 -5.81 1.47 6.31
C MET A 57 -5.27 1.97 4.97
N ALA A 58 -4.50 3.07 4.99
CA ALA A 58 -3.86 3.60 3.78
C ALA A 58 -2.51 4.25 4.10
N VAL A 59 -1.71 4.45 3.05
CA VAL A 59 -0.51 5.29 3.13
C VAL A 59 -0.92 6.75 3.23
N THR A 60 -0.29 7.50 4.16
CA THR A 60 -0.57 8.93 4.38
C THR A 60 -0.32 9.76 3.12
N GLY A 61 -0.91 10.95 3.05
CA GLY A 61 -0.66 11.92 1.98
C GLY A 61 -1.91 12.43 1.29
N GLU A 62 -3.07 11.83 1.52
CA GLU A 62 -4.36 12.41 1.12
C GLU A 62 -4.97 13.26 2.23
N LYS A 63 -5.71 14.27 1.82
CA LYS A 63 -6.52 15.06 2.75
C LYS A 63 -7.67 14.19 3.26
N LEU A 64 -7.71 13.97 4.56
CA LEU A 64 -8.80 13.26 5.21
C LEU A 64 -10.04 14.15 5.36
N ASP A 65 -11.22 13.54 5.21
CA ASP A 65 -12.48 14.18 5.56
C ASP A 65 -12.51 14.44 7.08
N TYR A 66 -12.99 15.62 7.49
CA TYR A 66 -13.02 16.02 8.91
C TYR A 66 -13.89 15.12 9.80
N ARG A 67 -14.76 14.31 9.22
CA ARG A 67 -15.60 13.32 9.93
C ARG A 67 -14.85 12.05 10.29
N LEU A 68 -13.63 11.88 9.77
CA LEU A 68 -12.80 10.71 10.03
C LEU A 68 -11.80 10.99 11.14
N SER A 69 -11.66 10.04 12.05
CA SER A 69 -10.55 9.95 12.98
C SER A 69 -9.40 9.18 12.34
N VAL A 70 -8.17 9.56 12.69
CA VAL A 70 -6.96 8.96 12.15
C VAL A 70 -6.01 8.56 13.26
N LYS A 71 -5.27 7.47 13.04
CA LYS A 71 -4.19 7.01 13.92
C LYS A 71 -3.09 6.36 13.11
N GLY A 72 -1.84 6.77 13.33
CA GLY A 72 -0.68 6.09 12.76
C GLY A 72 -0.60 4.63 13.24
N CYS A 73 -0.20 3.74 12.37
CA CYS A 73 -0.06 2.32 12.68
C CYS A 73 1.32 1.74 12.35
N ASP A 74 1.93 2.12 11.24
CA ASP A 74 3.25 1.65 10.79
C ASP A 74 3.78 2.57 9.69
N LYS A 75 4.77 2.09 8.93
CA LYS A 75 5.28 2.71 7.71
C LYS A 75 5.33 1.70 6.57
N VAL A 76 5.18 2.17 5.35
CA VAL A 76 5.42 1.40 4.13
C VAL A 76 6.70 1.92 3.49
N THR A 77 7.68 1.05 3.35
CA THR A 77 8.92 1.32 2.62
C THR A 77 8.72 0.98 1.14
N PHE A 78 9.21 1.82 0.25
CA PHE A 78 9.13 1.65 -1.19
C PHE A 78 10.50 1.44 -1.80
N VAL A 79 10.56 0.62 -2.84
CA VAL A 79 11.77 0.32 -3.61
C VAL A 79 11.52 0.44 -5.10
N LEU A 80 12.58 0.68 -5.84
CA LEU A 80 12.60 0.61 -7.30
C LEU A 80 12.75 -0.84 -7.72
N ALA A 81 11.86 -1.34 -8.58
CA ALA A 81 11.86 -2.73 -9.00
C ALA A 81 11.67 -2.88 -10.51
N CYS A 82 12.31 -3.88 -11.07
CA CYS A 82 12.19 -4.29 -12.47
C CYS A 82 12.20 -5.81 -12.60
N SER A 83 11.93 -6.32 -13.80
CA SER A 83 12.17 -7.74 -14.11
C SER A 83 13.66 -8.06 -14.06
N PRO A 84 14.09 -9.28 -13.67
CA PRO A 84 15.50 -9.71 -13.77
C PRO A 84 16.09 -9.59 -15.16
N ASP A 85 15.27 -9.66 -16.21
CA ASP A 85 15.72 -9.50 -17.61
C ASP A 85 15.71 -8.04 -18.10
N HIS A 86 15.32 -7.08 -17.24
CA HIS A 86 15.30 -5.67 -17.60
C HIS A 86 16.74 -5.08 -17.58
N PRO A 87 17.08 -4.16 -18.50
CA PRO A 87 18.42 -3.55 -18.54
C PRO A 87 18.89 -2.89 -17.23
N PHE A 88 17.99 -2.58 -16.31
CA PHE A 88 18.31 -2.01 -14.99
C PHE A 88 18.79 -3.03 -13.97
N ALA A 89 18.47 -4.32 -14.16
CA ALA A 89 18.75 -5.39 -13.19
C ALA A 89 20.25 -5.60 -12.94
N ASP A 90 21.07 -5.44 -13.98
CA ASP A 90 22.52 -5.67 -13.93
C ASP A 90 23.34 -4.38 -13.66
N GLN A 91 22.70 -3.24 -13.50
CA GLN A 91 23.38 -1.97 -13.25
C GLN A 91 23.58 -1.74 -11.76
N GLU A 92 24.76 -1.27 -11.37
CA GLU A 92 25.05 -0.87 -9.99
C GLU A 92 24.19 0.35 -9.60
N ILE A 93 24.08 1.33 -10.49
CA ILE A 93 23.26 2.54 -10.31
C ILE A 93 22.65 2.92 -11.66
N VAL A 94 21.34 3.06 -11.72
CA VAL A 94 20.60 3.53 -12.91
C VAL A 94 20.54 5.06 -12.87
N SER A 95 20.91 5.70 -13.97
CA SER A 95 20.86 7.16 -14.05
C SER A 95 19.44 7.70 -14.25
N ASP A 96 19.21 8.97 -13.83
CA ASP A 96 17.96 9.70 -14.02
C ASP A 96 17.51 9.71 -15.48
N LYS A 97 18.47 9.86 -16.40
CA LYS A 97 18.19 9.85 -17.83
C LYS A 97 17.64 8.53 -18.30
N GLU A 98 18.17 7.41 -17.82
CA GLU A 98 17.68 6.08 -18.15
C GLU A 98 16.30 5.83 -17.58
N MET A 99 16.05 6.23 -16.32
CA MET A 99 14.72 6.16 -15.72
C MET A 99 13.69 6.97 -16.51
N TYR A 100 14.05 8.20 -16.93
CA TYR A 100 13.21 9.06 -17.75
C TYR A 100 12.89 8.47 -19.13
N GLN A 101 13.82 7.74 -19.73
CA GLN A 101 13.70 7.15 -21.08
C GLN A 101 12.98 5.81 -21.10
N ASN A 102 12.80 5.17 -19.96
CA ASN A 102 12.16 3.86 -19.84
C ASN A 102 10.78 3.99 -19.17
N ARG A 103 9.85 3.14 -19.60
CA ARG A 103 8.47 3.13 -19.12
C ARG A 103 8.40 2.87 -17.63
N GLN A 104 7.68 3.74 -16.94
CA GLN A 104 7.29 3.56 -15.55
C GLN A 104 5.87 3.00 -15.47
N ILE A 105 5.67 1.97 -14.65
CA ILE A 105 4.34 1.40 -14.36
C ILE A 105 3.95 1.80 -12.94
N THR A 106 2.75 2.37 -12.78
CA THR A 106 2.29 2.93 -11.50
C THR A 106 0.93 2.35 -11.08
N CYS A 107 0.66 2.37 -9.78
CA CYS A 107 -0.66 2.05 -9.24
C CYS A 107 -1.54 3.32 -9.17
N SER A 108 -2.84 3.16 -9.41
CA SER A 108 -3.83 4.24 -9.25
C SER A 108 -3.80 4.86 -7.85
N ALA A 109 -3.59 4.05 -6.80
CA ALA A 109 -3.47 4.54 -5.43
C ALA A 109 -2.28 5.50 -5.27
N MET A 110 -1.16 5.25 -5.94
CA MET A 110 0.01 6.14 -5.96
C MET A 110 -0.29 7.42 -6.72
N ASN A 111 -0.92 7.31 -7.90
CA ASN A 111 -1.20 8.46 -8.77
C ASN A 111 -2.24 9.42 -8.19
N THR A 112 -3.21 8.92 -7.44
CA THR A 112 -4.27 9.72 -6.80
C THR A 112 -3.85 10.32 -5.47
N ASN A 113 -2.80 9.83 -4.84
CA ASN A 113 -2.24 10.38 -3.63
C ASN A 113 -1.27 11.54 -3.97
N PRO A 114 -1.57 12.81 -3.61
CA PRO A 114 -0.78 13.96 -4.06
C PRO A 114 0.68 13.93 -3.60
N GLN A 115 0.97 13.40 -2.41
CA GLN A 115 2.34 13.31 -1.91
C GLN A 115 3.12 12.25 -2.68
N LEU A 116 2.55 11.06 -2.87
CA LEU A 116 3.21 9.98 -3.60
C LEU A 116 3.41 10.33 -5.07
N ALA A 117 2.39 10.90 -5.72
CA ALA A 117 2.48 11.32 -7.12
C ALA A 117 3.59 12.36 -7.35
N SER A 118 3.79 13.30 -6.40
CA SER A 118 4.83 14.32 -6.50
C SER A 118 6.25 13.76 -6.34
N VAL A 119 6.40 12.66 -5.59
CA VAL A 119 7.72 12.04 -5.29
C VAL A 119 8.06 10.93 -6.29
N PHE A 120 7.07 10.23 -6.81
CA PHE A 120 7.25 8.98 -7.55
C PHE A 120 6.99 9.06 -9.07
N SER A 121 6.89 10.24 -9.64
CA SER A 121 6.72 10.44 -11.09
C SER A 121 8.06 10.79 -11.75
N PHE A 122 8.69 9.82 -12.41
CA PHE A 122 10.04 9.97 -13.00
C PHE A 122 10.06 9.89 -14.52
N SER A 123 9.16 9.16 -15.15
CA SER A 123 9.14 8.98 -16.59
C SER A 123 7.93 9.69 -17.23
N PRO A 124 8.05 10.23 -18.45
CA PRO A 124 6.89 10.71 -19.21
C PRO A 124 6.06 9.58 -19.83
N ASP A 125 6.64 8.37 -20.01
CA ASP A 125 5.93 7.18 -20.49
C ASP A 125 5.42 6.39 -19.27
N ILE A 126 4.20 6.74 -18.83
CA ILE A 126 3.58 6.14 -17.66
C ILE A 126 2.44 5.23 -18.06
N TRP A 127 2.48 3.96 -17.62
CA TRP A 127 1.34 3.07 -17.60
C TRP A 127 0.77 3.01 -16.18
N SER A 128 -0.56 2.95 -16.08
CA SER A 128 -1.25 2.89 -14.79
C SER A 128 -2.14 1.66 -14.72
N ALA A 129 -2.08 0.96 -13.59
CA ALA A 129 -2.97 -0.14 -13.25
C ALA A 129 -3.81 0.20 -12.02
N SER A 130 -4.97 -0.42 -11.87
CA SER A 130 -5.87 -0.19 -10.74
C SER A 130 -5.39 -0.86 -9.45
N SER A 131 -4.67 -1.96 -9.55
CA SER A 131 -4.13 -2.71 -8.42
C SER A 131 -2.61 -2.74 -8.43
N GLN A 132 -2.01 -2.84 -7.25
CA GLN A 132 -0.56 -3.02 -7.10
C GLN A 132 -0.10 -4.38 -7.64
N GLU A 133 -0.94 -5.39 -7.55
CA GLU A 133 -0.67 -6.72 -8.10
C GLU A 133 -0.53 -6.70 -9.63
N ASP A 134 -1.38 -5.94 -10.34
CA ASP A 134 -1.26 -5.78 -11.79
C ASP A 134 -0.01 -5.01 -12.18
N VAL A 135 0.38 -3.98 -11.39
CA VAL A 135 1.67 -3.29 -11.57
C VAL A 135 2.82 -4.29 -11.52
N ILE A 136 2.88 -5.10 -10.47
CA ILE A 136 3.92 -6.11 -10.27
C ILE A 136 3.95 -7.10 -11.43
N ARG A 137 2.81 -7.63 -11.87
CA ARG A 137 2.73 -8.56 -13.00
C ARG A 137 3.25 -7.97 -14.31
N LEU A 138 2.91 -6.70 -14.60
CA LEU A 138 3.41 -6.02 -15.79
C LEU A 138 4.94 -5.84 -15.75
N VAL A 139 5.48 -5.52 -14.56
CA VAL A 139 6.93 -5.41 -14.36
C VAL A 139 7.61 -6.77 -14.51
N GLU A 140 7.08 -7.84 -13.93
CA GLU A 140 7.59 -9.22 -14.10
C GLU A 140 7.66 -9.65 -15.56
N GLN A 141 6.74 -9.16 -16.40
CA GLN A 141 6.75 -9.41 -17.86
C GLN A 141 7.71 -8.49 -18.64
N GLY A 142 8.53 -7.68 -17.95
CA GLY A 142 9.51 -6.81 -18.59
C GLY A 142 8.90 -5.61 -19.31
N MET A 143 7.65 -5.22 -19.02
CA MET A 143 6.98 -4.11 -19.71
C MET A 143 7.43 -2.73 -19.23
N GLY A 144 8.25 -2.66 -18.19
CA GLY A 144 8.79 -1.44 -17.61
C GLY A 144 9.31 -1.68 -16.20
N TRP A 145 9.53 -0.60 -15.47
CA TRP A 145 9.94 -0.60 -14.07
C TRP A 145 8.89 0.09 -13.20
N ALA A 146 8.90 -0.17 -11.90
CA ALA A 146 7.95 0.43 -10.98
C ALA A 146 8.57 0.78 -9.63
N ILE A 147 7.87 1.62 -8.86
CA ILE A 147 8.07 1.79 -7.44
C ILE A 147 6.99 0.99 -6.73
N VAL A 148 7.41 0.09 -5.86
CA VAL A 148 6.51 -0.87 -5.20
C VAL A 148 6.82 -0.94 -3.70
N PRO A 149 5.84 -1.29 -2.85
CA PRO A 149 6.13 -1.59 -1.46
C PRO A 149 7.18 -2.70 -1.35
N LYS A 150 8.21 -2.45 -0.52
CA LYS A 150 9.35 -3.37 -0.38
C LYS A 150 8.93 -4.79 -0.02
N ALA A 151 8.00 -4.96 0.90
CA ALA A 151 7.51 -6.27 1.30
C ALA A 151 6.93 -7.07 0.12
N MET A 152 6.19 -6.41 -0.79
CA MET A 152 5.68 -7.04 -2.00
C MET A 152 6.80 -7.37 -3.00
N ALA A 153 7.81 -6.48 -3.11
CA ALA A 153 8.99 -6.74 -3.95
C ALA A 153 9.81 -7.93 -3.43
N ASP A 154 10.05 -7.99 -2.14
CA ASP A 154 10.81 -9.07 -1.49
C ASP A 154 10.15 -10.45 -1.73
N GLU A 155 8.82 -10.54 -1.58
CA GLU A 155 8.06 -11.76 -1.87
C GLU A 155 8.26 -12.22 -3.31
N ARG A 156 8.18 -11.31 -4.28
CA ARG A 156 8.36 -11.63 -5.70
C ARG A 156 9.81 -11.91 -6.08
N SER A 157 10.75 -11.26 -5.42
CA SER A 157 12.18 -11.51 -5.61
C SER A 157 12.59 -12.91 -5.18
N LEU A 158 12.01 -13.42 -4.08
CA LEU A 158 12.21 -14.81 -3.66
C LEU A 158 11.74 -15.83 -4.70
N LEU A 159 10.76 -15.48 -5.52
CA LEU A 159 10.24 -16.30 -6.62
C LEU A 159 10.97 -16.05 -7.95
N GLY A 160 11.94 -15.13 -7.99
CA GLY A 160 12.68 -14.77 -9.18
C GLY A 160 11.91 -13.89 -10.17
N GLY A 161 10.81 -13.28 -9.76
CA GLY A 161 9.96 -12.43 -10.60
C GLY A 161 10.40 -10.97 -10.68
N LEU A 162 10.96 -10.44 -9.60
CA LEU A 162 11.43 -9.06 -9.50
C LEU A 162 12.87 -8.95 -9.03
N THR A 163 13.52 -7.85 -9.39
CA THR A 163 14.83 -7.42 -8.90
C THR A 163 14.73 -5.97 -8.47
N GLU A 164 15.23 -5.66 -7.26
CA GLU A 164 15.42 -4.29 -6.80
C GLU A 164 16.61 -3.67 -7.53
N PHE A 165 16.50 -2.42 -7.95
CA PHE A 165 17.60 -1.65 -8.52
C PHE A 165 17.76 -0.31 -7.80
N HIS A 166 18.94 0.31 -7.93
CA HIS A 166 19.28 1.59 -7.32
C HIS A 166 19.41 2.69 -8.37
N SER A 167 19.12 3.93 -7.97
CA SER A 167 19.21 5.09 -8.84
C SER A 167 19.89 6.26 -8.14
N ASP A 168 20.53 7.13 -8.92
CA ASP A 168 21.13 8.38 -8.42
C ASP A 168 20.11 9.31 -7.73
N MET A 169 18.84 9.29 -8.19
CA MET A 169 17.77 10.10 -7.60
C MET A 169 17.23 9.54 -6.28
N VAL A 170 17.29 8.24 -6.12
CA VAL A 170 16.72 7.53 -4.96
C VAL A 170 17.87 6.82 -4.25
N ASN A 171 18.63 7.59 -3.47
CA ASN A 171 19.77 7.09 -2.69
C ASN A 171 19.46 6.97 -1.18
N VAL A 172 18.20 7.10 -0.80
CA VAL A 172 17.71 6.98 0.58
C VAL A 172 16.50 6.08 0.64
N GLU A 173 16.28 5.46 1.78
CA GLU A 173 15.05 4.69 2.02
C GLU A 173 13.83 5.62 1.92
N ILE A 174 12.92 5.30 1.00
CA ILE A 174 11.68 6.03 0.85
C ILE A 174 10.60 5.31 1.66
N ALA A 175 10.17 5.91 2.75
CA ALA A 175 9.13 5.37 3.60
C ALA A 175 8.04 6.42 3.88
N PHE A 176 6.79 5.98 3.82
CA PHE A 176 5.63 6.80 4.18
C PHE A 176 4.87 6.15 5.32
N PRO A 177 4.34 6.94 6.27
CA PRO A 177 3.49 6.42 7.32
C PRO A 177 2.26 5.73 6.77
N ALA A 178 1.87 4.61 7.39
CA ALA A 178 0.58 3.99 7.22
C ALA A 178 -0.35 4.41 8.36
N GLU A 179 -1.59 4.69 8.03
CA GLU A 179 -2.58 5.22 8.95
C GLU A 179 -3.87 4.42 8.91
N LEU A 180 -4.49 4.28 10.08
CA LEU A 180 -5.84 3.79 10.26
C LEU A 180 -6.80 4.96 10.31
N PHE A 181 -7.96 4.83 9.67
CA PHE A 181 -9.02 5.83 9.76
C PHE A 181 -10.40 5.19 9.81
N TRP A 182 -11.31 5.88 10.51
CA TRP A 182 -12.69 5.44 10.76
C TRP A 182 -13.58 6.65 11.02
N VAL A 183 -14.89 6.49 10.95
CA VAL A 183 -15.85 7.58 11.23
C VAL A 183 -15.80 7.96 12.71
N SER A 184 -15.53 9.24 13.02
CA SER A 184 -15.27 9.75 14.39
C SER A 184 -16.42 9.52 15.36
N GLU A 185 -17.67 9.70 14.90
CA GLU A 185 -18.87 9.58 15.73
C GLU A 185 -19.34 8.13 15.93
N ARG A 186 -18.73 7.17 15.20
CA ARG A 186 -19.13 5.77 15.29
C ARG A 186 -18.65 5.16 16.60
N LYS A 187 -19.59 4.60 17.37
CA LYS A 187 -19.22 3.83 18.57
C LYS A 187 -18.48 2.56 18.15
N CYS A 188 -17.23 2.47 18.55
CA CYS A 188 -16.43 1.27 18.35
C CYS A 188 -16.90 0.17 19.30
N GLY A 189 -17.30 -0.96 18.73
CA GLY A 189 -17.54 -2.17 19.52
C GLY A 189 -16.24 -2.89 19.93
N PRO A 190 -16.34 -3.99 20.65
CA PRO A 190 -15.17 -4.70 21.17
C PRO A 190 -14.24 -5.23 20.07
N ILE A 191 -14.78 -5.71 18.95
CA ILE A 191 -14.00 -6.23 17.80
C ILE A 191 -13.23 -5.10 17.15
N MET A 192 -13.89 -4.00 16.83
CA MET A 192 -13.29 -2.82 16.26
C MET A 192 -12.18 -2.25 17.16
N THR A 193 -12.44 -2.14 18.46
CA THR A 193 -11.46 -1.66 19.44
C THR A 193 -10.23 -2.56 19.49
N ARG A 194 -10.43 -3.88 19.51
CA ARG A 194 -9.36 -4.86 19.53
C ARG A 194 -8.52 -4.80 18.26
N LEU A 195 -9.17 -4.69 17.09
CA LEU A 195 -8.49 -4.59 15.80
C LEU A 195 -7.64 -3.30 15.72
N GLN A 196 -8.18 -2.16 16.14
CA GLN A 196 -7.42 -0.90 16.20
C GLN A 196 -6.19 -1.00 17.11
N GLN A 197 -6.28 -1.72 18.23
CA GLN A 197 -5.16 -1.96 19.13
C GLN A 197 -4.08 -2.80 18.46
N GLU A 198 -4.46 -3.94 17.85
CA GLU A 198 -3.51 -4.84 17.18
C GLU A 198 -2.79 -4.16 16.01
N LEU A 199 -3.54 -3.46 15.16
CA LEU A 199 -2.98 -2.74 14.01
C LEU A 199 -2.06 -1.58 14.41
N SER A 200 -2.29 -0.98 15.60
CA SER A 200 -1.46 0.14 16.09
C SER A 200 -0.24 -0.29 16.90
N GLN A 201 -0.09 -1.56 17.25
CA GLN A 201 1.01 -2.07 18.10
C GLN A 201 2.21 -2.59 17.29
N GLN A 202 2.17 -2.55 15.96
CA GLN A 202 3.25 -3.09 15.11
C GLN A 202 4.50 -2.17 15.07
N THR A 203 4.41 -0.95 15.59
CA THR A 203 5.55 -0.02 15.68
C THR A 203 6.46 -0.39 16.85
N LYS A 204 7.29 -1.43 16.69
CA LYS A 204 8.43 -1.71 17.58
C LYS A 204 9.64 -2.15 16.77
#